data_94d9a4b6fe71196dc5619f63422f8dde
#
_entry.id   94d9a4b6fe71196dc5619f63422f8dde
#
_cell.length_a   1.000
_cell.length_b   1.000
_cell.length_c   1.000
_cell.angle_alpha   90.00
_cell.angle_beta   90.00
_cell.angle_gamma   90.00
#
_symmetry.space_group_name_H-M   'P 1'
#
loop_
_entity.id
_entity.type
_entity.pdbx_description
1 polymer ?
#
loop_
_entity_poly.entity_id
_entity_poly.type
_entity_poly.pdbx_seq_one_letter_code
_entity_poly.pdbx_strand_id
1 'polypeptide(L)'
;MPSNMHTRRAVLAAGGATALASLSGCVARAIGALDVERDYRRDAPVGDVTGAWPTYQRDFANTGYTTDSGPSADASVERIASGDAALATSVALAGGRGVLGYSDGDGEDGVYRALDLDAEAAPADSDDAWTVDYAHGKSTPTLAGDAMFVSTAEFVAAYDARTGERCWRTSAGGYGTPANAPVLAAETLVDGDGSTVFGRDPATGEERWSYDAGRASPGLAARDGVVYTPIGVDHEQTGVAALDAATGEERWRREDLPQSAVPLTVDDANLYYSAHRGNVLALALEDGSTQWRASVPLPENGSPQTAVADDTLHVQSSRGSLAAFDAADGATKWTLSLDADTFARPPVVAGDTRFVASDDRLSAVSAASSEVLWSKALDVRPTGGLSVRGSELYFAGTGRNPGVFRVAD
;
A
#
# COMPACT_ATOMS: atom_id res chain seq x y z
N MET A 1 37.82 45.68 46.28
CA MET A 1 38.98 44.74 46.34
C MET A 1 38.45 43.35 46.05
N PRO A 2 39.20 42.49 45.37
CA PRO A 2 39.16 42.32 43.90
C PRO A 2 38.49 41.01 43.51
N SER A 3 37.89 41.01 42.36
CA SER A 3 38.11 40.23 41.14
C SER A 3 38.64 38.81 41.33
N ASN A 4 37.90 37.85 40.80
CA ASN A 4 38.52 36.77 40.07
C ASN A 4 37.59 36.30 38.93
N MET A 5 37.85 36.83 37.77
CA MET A 5 37.59 36.19 36.48
C MET A 5 38.52 34.99 36.34
N HIS A 6 37.99 33.79 36.30
CA HIS A 6 38.69 32.68 35.70
C HIS A 6 37.78 31.91 34.74
N THR A 7 38.04 32.21 33.48
CA THR A 7 38.12 31.29 32.34
C THR A 7 37.01 30.24 32.17
N ARG A 8 36.00 30.67 31.45
CA ARG A 8 35.19 29.75 30.62
C ARG A 8 35.87 29.62 29.26
N ARG A 9 36.82 28.73 29.14
CA ARG A 9 37.31 28.20 27.84
C ARG A 9 38.00 26.88 28.09
N ALA A 10 37.22 25.79 28.09
CA ALA A 10 37.66 24.42 27.84
C ALA A 10 36.57 23.34 28.06
N VAL A 11 35.36 23.53 27.55
CA VAL A 11 34.33 22.44 27.54
C VAL A 11 33.54 22.48 26.22
N LEU A 12 34.18 22.73 25.11
CA LEU A 12 33.56 22.69 23.80
C LEU A 12 34.33 21.84 22.77
N ALA A 13 35.09 20.87 23.24
CA ALA A 13 35.82 19.99 22.33
C ALA A 13 35.63 18.49 22.57
N ALA A 14 34.71 18.07 23.46
CA ALA A 14 34.50 16.65 23.77
C ALA A 14 33.05 16.16 23.53
N GLY A 15 32.15 17.02 23.04
CA GLY A 15 30.75 16.66 22.77
C GLY A 15 30.40 16.46 21.30
N GLY A 16 31.36 16.65 20.40
CA GLY A 16 31.10 16.64 18.96
C GLY A 16 31.41 15.32 18.23
N ALA A 17 32.03 14.35 18.90
CA ALA A 17 32.48 13.14 18.23
C ALA A 17 31.56 11.91 18.47
N THR A 18 30.70 11.94 19.47
CA THR A 18 29.79 10.82 19.78
C THR A 18 28.40 10.96 19.16
N ALA A 19 28.00 12.17 18.75
CA ALA A 19 26.74 12.36 18.02
C ALA A 19 26.85 12.08 16.51
N LEU A 20 28.08 12.05 15.96
CA LEU A 20 28.30 11.74 14.55
C LEU A 20 28.41 10.24 14.27
N ALA A 21 28.62 9.39 15.29
CA ALA A 21 28.75 7.95 15.10
C ALA A 21 27.39 7.22 15.07
N SER A 22 26.34 7.79 15.65
CA SER A 22 24.97 7.21 15.59
C SER A 22 24.14 7.70 14.40
N LEU A 23 24.57 8.76 13.73
CA LEU A 23 23.99 9.21 12.47
C LEU A 23 24.66 8.54 11.25
N SER A 24 25.75 7.78 11.46
CA SER A 24 26.54 7.27 10.36
C SER A 24 25.92 6.06 9.63
N GLY A 25 25.03 5.33 10.24
CA GLY A 25 24.35 4.21 9.58
C GLY A 25 23.37 4.71 8.51
N CYS A 26 22.37 5.48 8.90
CA CYS A 26 21.36 6.00 7.98
C CYS A 26 21.88 7.13 7.09
N VAL A 27 22.74 8.03 7.59
CA VAL A 27 23.30 9.13 6.77
C VAL A 27 24.38 8.62 5.80
N ALA A 28 25.21 7.65 6.19
CA ALA A 28 26.13 7.01 5.24
C ALA A 28 25.39 6.13 4.23
N ARG A 29 24.19 5.62 4.59
CA ARG A 29 23.30 4.90 3.66
C ARG A 29 22.36 5.82 2.90
N ALA A 30 21.91 6.95 3.46
CA ALA A 30 21.25 7.97 2.66
C ALA A 30 22.22 8.56 1.59
N ILE A 31 23.50 8.66 1.89
CA ILE A 31 24.54 9.00 0.89
C ILE A 31 24.87 7.78 0.03
N GLY A 32 24.81 6.56 0.55
CA GLY A 32 24.85 5.30 -0.21
C GLY A 32 23.58 5.03 -0.98
N ALA A 33 22.42 5.59 -0.55
CA ALA A 33 21.19 5.63 -1.32
C ALA A 33 21.28 6.59 -2.53
N LEU A 34 22.23 7.50 -2.55
CA LEU A 34 22.58 8.23 -3.78
C LEU A 34 23.28 7.32 -4.81
N ASP A 35 23.92 6.23 -4.38
CA ASP A 35 24.37 5.15 -5.27
C ASP A 35 23.25 4.12 -5.57
N VAL A 36 22.19 4.07 -4.75
CA VAL A 36 20.95 3.33 -4.97
C VAL A 36 20.03 4.04 -5.99
N GLU A 37 20.28 5.32 -6.34
CA GLU A 37 19.68 5.96 -7.52
C GLU A 37 19.75 5.09 -8.79
N ARG A 38 20.64 4.12 -8.86
CA ARG A 38 20.74 3.19 -9.99
C ARG A 38 19.80 2.01 -9.91
N ASP A 39 19.28 1.69 -8.72
CA ASP A 39 18.33 0.59 -8.47
C ASP A 39 16.88 1.08 -8.22
N TYR A 40 16.65 2.40 -8.03
CA TYR A 40 15.33 2.99 -8.05
C TYR A 40 14.78 3.00 -9.49
N ARG A 41 14.17 1.93 -9.89
CA ARG A 41 13.34 1.94 -11.10
C ARG A 41 12.08 2.71 -10.77
N ARG A 42 11.80 3.75 -11.56
CA ARG A 42 10.77 4.77 -11.32
C ARG A 42 9.38 4.23 -11.04
N ASP A 43 9.00 3.07 -11.43
CA ASP A 43 7.64 2.51 -11.31
C ASP A 43 7.67 1.01 -10.97
N ALA A 44 8.81 0.50 -10.57
CA ALA A 44 8.97 -0.89 -10.20
C ALA A 44 9.28 -1.02 -8.71
N PRO A 45 8.78 -2.08 -8.07
CA PRO A 45 9.25 -2.48 -6.76
C PRO A 45 10.76 -2.62 -6.78
N VAL A 46 11.41 -2.15 -5.76
CA VAL A 46 12.85 -2.13 -5.67
C VAL A 46 13.40 -3.53 -5.54
N GLY A 47 14.45 -3.78 -6.32
CA GLY A 47 15.15 -5.03 -6.41
C GLY A 47 14.55 -5.99 -7.43
N ASP A 48 15.40 -6.76 -8.10
CA ASP A 48 15.04 -7.86 -8.99
C ASP A 48 14.43 -9.05 -8.21
N VAL A 49 13.52 -8.77 -7.28
CA VAL A 49 12.82 -9.81 -6.51
C VAL A 49 11.59 -10.18 -7.30
N THR A 50 11.74 -11.18 -8.14
CA THR A 50 10.62 -11.87 -8.78
C THR A 50 9.59 -12.24 -7.70
N GLY A 51 8.33 -11.86 -7.87
CA GLY A 51 7.27 -12.15 -6.91
C GLY A 51 7.19 -11.21 -5.72
N ALA A 52 7.84 -10.06 -5.73
CA ALA A 52 7.70 -9.07 -4.66
C ALA A 52 6.34 -8.36 -4.70
N TRP A 53 5.81 -8.08 -3.51
CA TRP A 53 4.60 -7.29 -3.28
C TRP A 53 4.93 -6.10 -2.37
N PRO A 54 5.77 -5.15 -2.81
CA PRO A 54 6.47 -4.21 -1.92
C PRO A 54 5.61 -3.09 -1.38
N THR A 55 4.38 -2.95 -1.83
CA THR A 55 3.45 -1.89 -1.42
C THR A 55 2.00 -2.33 -1.52
N TYR A 56 1.06 -1.41 -1.27
CA TYR A 56 -0.37 -1.63 -1.46
C TYR A 56 -0.68 -2.07 -2.90
N GLN A 57 -1.46 -3.14 -3.03
CA GLN A 57 -1.79 -3.74 -4.34
C GLN A 57 -0.58 -3.97 -5.27
N ARG A 58 0.54 -4.36 -4.70
CA ARG A 58 1.76 -4.79 -5.37
C ARG A 58 2.66 -3.67 -5.90
N ASP A 59 2.13 -2.68 -6.57
CA ASP A 59 2.90 -1.63 -7.25
C ASP A 59 2.27 -0.25 -7.06
N PHE A 60 2.95 0.78 -7.52
CA PHE A 60 2.48 2.16 -7.36
C PHE A 60 1.28 2.51 -8.25
N ALA A 61 1.01 1.69 -9.25
CA ALA A 61 -0.18 1.82 -10.10
C ALA A 61 -1.41 1.10 -9.49
N ASN A 62 -1.23 0.41 -8.34
CA ASN A 62 -2.24 -0.39 -7.66
C ASN A 62 -2.85 -1.46 -8.57
N THR A 63 -2.02 -2.12 -9.39
CA THR A 63 -2.54 -3.11 -10.34
C THR A 63 -3.12 -4.34 -9.67
N GLY A 64 -2.62 -4.71 -8.49
CA GLY A 64 -3.05 -5.91 -7.77
C GLY A 64 -2.74 -7.21 -8.53
N TYR A 65 -1.78 -7.19 -9.45
CA TYR A 65 -1.44 -8.28 -10.34
C TYR A 65 0.02 -8.70 -10.24
N THR A 66 0.28 -9.99 -10.31
CA THR A 66 1.61 -10.59 -10.47
C THR A 66 1.57 -11.76 -11.46
N THR A 67 2.68 -12.01 -12.13
CA THR A 67 2.86 -13.21 -12.97
C THR A 67 3.12 -14.48 -12.17
N ASP A 68 3.25 -14.39 -10.86
CA ASP A 68 3.35 -15.54 -9.97
C ASP A 68 2.08 -16.39 -10.02
N SER A 69 2.17 -17.63 -9.61
CA SER A 69 1.01 -18.55 -9.66
C SER A 69 0.06 -18.40 -8.45
N GLY A 70 0.59 -17.93 -7.32
CA GLY A 70 -0.08 -18.08 -6.03
C GLY A 70 -0.22 -19.55 -5.60
N PRO A 71 -0.85 -19.83 -4.46
CA PRO A 71 -0.98 -21.17 -3.90
C PRO A 71 -1.98 -22.06 -4.68
N SER A 72 -1.72 -23.37 -4.67
CA SER A 72 -2.59 -24.37 -5.29
C SER A 72 -3.78 -24.79 -4.41
N ALA A 73 -4.61 -25.69 -4.92
CA ALA A 73 -5.72 -26.28 -4.17
C ALA A 73 -5.24 -27.12 -2.96
N ASP A 74 -4.04 -27.67 -3.02
CA ASP A 74 -3.48 -28.54 -1.97
C ASP A 74 -2.76 -27.72 -0.87
N ALA A 75 -2.53 -26.43 -1.10
CA ALA A 75 -1.86 -25.54 -0.15
C ALA A 75 -2.50 -25.56 1.24
N SER A 76 -1.68 -25.47 2.26
CA SER A 76 -2.09 -25.36 3.66
C SER A 76 -2.09 -23.91 4.14
N VAL A 77 -2.89 -23.62 5.18
CA VAL A 77 -2.90 -22.31 5.85
C VAL A 77 -2.13 -22.45 7.15
N GLU A 78 -1.06 -21.69 7.28
CA GLU A 78 -0.17 -21.69 8.44
C GLU A 78 -0.12 -20.30 9.07
N ARG A 79 -0.17 -20.24 10.42
CA ARG A 79 0.11 -19.00 11.14
C ARG A 79 1.61 -18.86 11.34
N ILE A 80 2.21 -17.88 10.67
CA ILE A 80 3.66 -17.63 10.74
C ILE A 80 4.05 -16.62 11.81
N ALA A 81 3.10 -15.85 12.34
CA ALA A 81 3.34 -14.96 13.47
C ALA A 81 2.06 -14.75 14.30
N SER A 82 2.20 -14.71 15.62
CA SER A 82 1.14 -14.37 16.55
C SER A 82 1.05 -12.83 16.71
N GLY A 83 -0.12 -12.31 17.06
CA GLY A 83 -0.33 -10.89 17.35
C GLY A 83 -1.80 -10.51 17.19
N ASP A 84 -2.24 -9.50 17.90
CA ASP A 84 -3.59 -8.96 17.75
C ASP A 84 -3.66 -8.09 16.48
N ALA A 85 -4.05 -8.70 15.39
CA ALA A 85 -4.14 -8.05 14.08
C ALA A 85 -5.58 -7.58 13.81
N ALA A 86 -6.24 -6.96 14.79
CA ALA A 86 -7.62 -6.51 14.67
C ALA A 86 -7.82 -5.56 13.50
N LEU A 87 -6.86 -4.67 13.30
CA LEU A 87 -6.79 -3.78 12.14
C LEU A 87 -5.38 -3.87 11.54
N ALA A 88 -5.21 -4.58 10.43
CA ALA A 88 -3.92 -4.70 9.76
C ALA A 88 -3.93 -4.10 8.36
N THR A 89 -2.76 -3.67 7.91
CA THR A 89 -2.50 -3.33 6.49
C THR A 89 -2.30 -4.60 5.67
N SER A 90 -2.15 -4.47 4.35
CA SER A 90 -1.59 -5.56 3.55
C SER A 90 -0.15 -5.84 3.99
N VAL A 91 0.31 -7.07 3.78
CA VAL A 91 1.71 -7.43 4.02
C VAL A 91 2.54 -6.97 2.83
N ALA A 92 3.43 -6.01 3.03
CA ALA A 92 4.40 -5.64 2.01
C ALA A 92 5.53 -6.68 1.98
N LEU A 93 5.85 -7.20 0.79
CA LEU A 93 6.80 -8.31 0.60
C LEU A 93 7.99 -7.86 -0.25
N ALA A 94 9.20 -7.97 0.27
CA ALA A 94 10.44 -7.74 -0.49
C ALA A 94 11.63 -8.43 0.17
N GLY A 95 12.53 -8.99 -0.64
CA GLY A 95 13.82 -9.50 -0.18
C GLY A 95 13.75 -10.53 0.95
N GLY A 96 12.81 -11.47 0.91
CA GLY A 96 12.61 -12.47 1.95
C GLY A 96 11.92 -11.95 3.22
N ARG A 97 11.40 -10.71 3.20
CA ARG A 97 10.71 -10.09 4.32
C ARG A 97 9.26 -9.77 4.03
N GLY A 98 8.43 -9.92 5.07
CA GLY A 98 7.09 -9.37 5.12
C GLY A 98 7.02 -8.25 6.14
N VAL A 99 6.47 -7.10 5.77
CA VAL A 99 6.25 -5.98 6.68
C VAL A 99 4.80 -5.57 6.65
N LEU A 100 4.20 -5.37 7.81
CA LEU A 100 2.83 -4.89 7.93
C LEU A 100 2.68 -3.96 9.14
N GLY A 101 1.71 -3.06 9.05
CA GLY A 101 1.24 -2.28 10.20
C GLY A 101 0.00 -2.93 10.81
N TYR A 102 -0.09 -3.01 12.11
CA TYR A 102 -1.32 -3.42 12.81
C TYR A 102 -1.51 -2.63 14.09
N SER A 103 -2.76 -2.46 14.50
CA SER A 103 -3.13 -1.83 15.76
C SER A 103 -4.02 -2.75 16.55
N ASP A 104 -4.05 -2.55 17.87
CA ASP A 104 -5.05 -3.09 18.76
C ASP A 104 -6.47 -2.63 18.43
N GLY A 105 -7.46 -3.15 19.14
CA GLY A 105 -8.87 -3.03 18.76
C GLY A 105 -9.45 -1.62 18.76
N ASP A 106 -8.84 -0.64 19.44
CA ASP A 106 -9.26 0.76 19.46
C ASP A 106 -8.56 1.62 18.40
N GLY A 107 -7.46 1.11 17.80
CA GLY A 107 -6.78 1.76 16.68
C GLY A 107 -5.94 2.97 17.07
N GLU A 108 -5.76 3.24 18.36
CA GLU A 108 -4.98 4.39 18.83
C GLU A 108 -3.48 4.12 18.76
N ASP A 109 -3.04 2.96 19.23
CA ASP A 109 -1.64 2.55 19.20
C ASP A 109 -1.43 1.37 18.25
N GLY A 110 -0.27 1.30 17.62
CA GLY A 110 0.05 0.23 16.71
C GLY A 110 1.53 0.08 16.46
N VAL A 111 1.87 -0.97 15.74
CA VAL A 111 3.24 -1.29 15.37
C VAL A 111 3.36 -1.63 13.89
N TYR A 112 4.47 -1.24 13.28
CA TYR A 112 4.98 -1.89 12.08
C TYR A 112 5.88 -3.02 12.50
N ARG A 113 5.65 -4.19 11.94
CA ARG A 113 6.34 -5.43 12.25
C ARG A 113 6.97 -6.02 11.00
N ALA A 114 8.22 -6.43 11.10
CA ALA A 114 8.88 -7.18 10.06
C ALA A 114 9.01 -8.65 10.44
N LEU A 115 8.76 -9.50 9.46
CA LEU A 115 8.86 -10.96 9.54
C LEU A 115 9.95 -11.44 8.59
N ASP A 116 10.72 -12.43 9.01
CA ASP A 116 11.62 -13.17 8.12
C ASP A 116 10.81 -14.31 7.49
N LEU A 117 10.57 -14.24 6.19
CA LEU A 117 9.76 -15.22 5.46
C LEU A 117 10.57 -16.41 4.96
N ASP A 118 11.91 -16.31 4.95
CA ASP A 118 12.81 -17.35 4.49
C ASP A 118 13.37 -18.20 5.66
N ALA A 119 13.05 -17.84 6.91
CA ALA A 119 13.41 -18.64 8.07
C ALA A 119 12.72 -20.02 8.01
N GLU A 120 13.51 -21.11 8.11
CA GLU A 120 12.95 -22.45 8.22
C GLU A 120 12.05 -22.53 9.48
N ALA A 121 10.74 -22.73 9.24
CA ALA A 121 9.70 -22.99 10.24
C ALA A 121 9.95 -22.22 11.55
N ALA A 122 9.76 -20.91 11.50
CA ALA A 122 9.76 -20.12 12.72
C ALA A 122 8.63 -20.63 13.63
N PRO A 123 8.90 -21.00 14.89
CA PRO A 123 7.81 -21.24 15.83
C PRO A 123 6.91 -20.02 15.86
N ALA A 124 5.62 -20.21 16.09
CA ALA A 124 4.60 -19.14 16.08
C ALA A 124 4.91 -17.94 17.02
N ASP A 125 5.97 -18.04 17.79
CA ASP A 125 6.54 -17.04 18.70
C ASP A 125 7.99 -16.68 18.31
N SER A 126 8.42 -16.93 17.06
CA SER A 126 9.75 -16.55 16.61
C SER A 126 9.89 -15.04 16.60
N ASP A 127 11.05 -14.60 17.06
CA ASP A 127 11.42 -13.21 17.19
C ASP A 127 11.11 -12.43 15.90
N ASP A 128 10.33 -11.36 16.04
CA ASP A 128 10.21 -10.36 15.01
C ASP A 128 11.60 -9.94 14.55
N ALA A 129 11.80 -9.79 13.25
CA ALA A 129 13.05 -9.24 12.78
C ALA A 129 13.27 -7.86 13.42
N TRP A 130 12.19 -7.08 13.56
CA TRP A 130 12.10 -5.82 14.29
C TRP A 130 10.66 -5.32 14.37
N THR A 131 10.39 -4.40 15.32
CA THR A 131 9.13 -3.65 15.43
C THR A 131 9.37 -2.15 15.54
N VAL A 132 8.42 -1.35 15.08
CA VAL A 132 8.41 0.12 15.19
C VAL A 132 7.04 0.58 15.62
N ASP A 133 6.96 1.24 16.79
CA ASP A 133 5.70 1.76 17.31
C ASP A 133 5.24 3.01 16.55
N TYR A 134 3.93 3.16 16.39
CA TYR A 134 3.28 4.37 15.88
C TYR A 134 1.97 4.64 16.62
N ALA A 135 1.51 5.90 16.60
CA ALA A 135 0.19 6.29 17.06
C ALA A 135 -0.66 6.78 15.88
N HIS A 136 -1.96 6.49 15.94
CA HIS A 136 -3.02 6.98 15.05
C HIS A 136 -2.83 6.79 13.54
N GLY A 137 -3.65 5.93 12.97
CA GLY A 137 -3.75 5.71 11.52
C GLY A 137 -2.46 5.12 10.92
N LYS A 138 -2.60 4.35 9.88
CA LYS A 138 -1.47 3.68 9.24
C LYS A 138 -1.72 3.46 7.76
N SER A 139 -0.67 3.60 6.97
CA SER A 139 -0.63 3.13 5.59
C SER A 139 -0.06 1.72 5.50
N THR A 140 -0.31 1.04 4.40
CA THR A 140 0.53 -0.10 4.01
C THR A 140 1.97 0.41 3.82
N PRO A 141 2.98 -0.26 4.37
CA PRO A 141 4.38 0.11 4.14
C PRO A 141 4.73 0.03 2.65
N THR A 142 5.60 0.93 2.21
CA THR A 142 6.23 0.85 0.89
C THR A 142 7.69 0.48 1.07
N LEU A 143 8.08 -0.67 0.53
CA LEU A 143 9.45 -1.17 0.56
C LEU A 143 10.16 -0.78 -0.73
N ALA A 144 11.29 -0.08 -0.62
CA ALA A 144 12.04 0.42 -1.74
C ALA A 144 13.54 0.35 -1.44
N GLY A 145 14.25 -0.60 -2.06
CA GLY A 145 15.63 -0.93 -1.73
C GLY A 145 15.78 -1.39 -0.29
N ASP A 146 16.72 -0.77 0.39
CA ASP A 146 16.90 -0.98 1.83
C ASP A 146 15.98 -0.09 2.67
N ALA A 147 15.08 0.70 2.07
CA ALA A 147 14.20 1.62 2.77
C ALA A 147 12.77 1.09 2.90
N MET A 148 12.13 1.39 4.02
CA MET A 148 10.70 1.27 4.26
C MET A 148 10.12 2.65 4.48
N PHE A 149 9.13 3.03 3.69
CA PHE A 149 8.37 4.27 3.86
C PHE A 149 7.00 3.99 4.45
N VAL A 150 6.60 4.79 5.41
CA VAL A 150 5.29 4.70 6.07
C VAL A 150 4.68 6.08 6.24
N SER A 151 3.37 6.14 6.18
CA SER A 151 2.59 7.32 6.51
C SER A 151 1.57 6.98 7.59
N THR A 152 1.46 7.83 8.58
CA THR A 152 0.47 7.77 9.66
C THR A 152 -0.28 9.09 9.72
N ALA A 153 -1.28 9.21 10.61
CA ALA A 153 -1.96 10.49 10.80
C ALA A 153 -1.04 11.60 11.35
N GLU A 154 0.07 11.23 12.01
CA GLU A 154 0.97 12.18 12.66
C GLU A 154 2.23 12.47 11.86
N PHE A 155 2.74 11.46 11.16
CA PHE A 155 4.05 11.57 10.51
C PHE A 155 4.17 10.72 9.25
N VAL A 156 5.15 11.11 8.44
CA VAL A 156 5.74 10.30 7.38
C VAL A 156 7.18 10.00 7.77
N ALA A 157 7.63 8.77 7.56
CA ALA A 157 8.97 8.37 7.96
C ALA A 157 9.58 7.34 7.00
N ALA A 158 10.91 7.32 6.96
CA ALA A 158 11.69 6.24 6.39
C ALA A 158 12.46 5.49 7.48
N TYR A 159 12.52 4.18 7.30
CA TYR A 159 13.29 3.25 8.14
C TYR A 159 14.17 2.37 7.26
N ASP A 160 15.29 1.91 7.79
CA ASP A 160 16.05 0.80 7.19
C ASP A 160 15.18 -0.46 7.26
N ALA A 161 14.80 -1.02 6.12
CA ALA A 161 13.86 -2.14 6.04
C ALA A 161 14.43 -3.45 6.65
N ARG A 162 15.74 -3.55 6.86
CA ARG A 162 16.36 -4.73 7.46
C ARG A 162 16.47 -4.65 8.97
N THR A 163 16.61 -3.45 9.52
CA THR A 163 16.90 -3.25 10.95
C THR A 163 15.80 -2.54 11.71
N GLY A 164 14.83 -1.89 11.01
CA GLY A 164 13.83 -1.05 11.63
C GLY A 164 14.40 0.29 12.15
N GLU A 165 15.69 0.58 11.93
CA GLU A 165 16.30 1.85 12.35
C GLU A 165 15.72 3.01 11.56
N ARG A 166 15.28 4.05 12.25
CA ARG A 166 14.68 5.22 11.61
C ARG A 166 15.75 6.08 10.92
N CYS A 167 15.59 6.27 9.61
CA CYS A 167 16.44 7.15 8.80
C CYS A 167 16.02 8.61 8.96
N TRP A 168 14.73 8.89 8.78
CA TRP A 168 14.16 10.22 9.00
C TRP A 168 12.67 10.14 9.38
N ARG A 169 12.14 11.22 9.92
CA ARG A 169 10.71 11.41 10.23
C ARG A 169 10.36 12.87 10.08
N THR A 170 9.23 13.15 9.45
CA THR A 170 8.65 14.49 9.33
C THR A 170 7.17 14.48 9.72
N SER A 171 6.61 15.63 10.07
CA SER A 171 5.17 15.73 10.36
C SER A 171 4.35 15.45 9.10
N ALA A 172 3.22 14.78 9.26
CA ALA A 172 2.24 14.56 8.18
C ALA A 172 1.41 15.81 7.84
N GLY A 173 1.56 16.91 8.59
CA GLY A 173 0.86 18.16 8.32
C GLY A 173 -0.52 18.29 8.97
N GLY A 174 -1.12 17.23 9.47
CA GLY A 174 -2.46 17.27 10.08
C GLY A 174 -2.91 15.93 10.66
N TYR A 175 -4.10 15.92 11.25
CA TYR A 175 -4.76 14.70 11.76
C TYR A 175 -5.63 14.04 10.68
N GLY A 176 -5.16 14.00 9.45
CA GLY A 176 -5.89 13.42 8.34
C GLY A 176 -5.78 11.89 8.26
N THR A 177 -6.49 11.30 7.33
CA THR A 177 -6.32 9.89 7.00
C THR A 177 -5.09 9.76 6.10
N PRO A 178 -4.08 8.96 6.46
CA PRO A 178 -2.93 8.76 5.59
C PRO A 178 -3.33 8.11 4.27
N ALA A 179 -2.53 8.28 3.25
CA ALA A 179 -2.68 7.56 1.99
C ALA A 179 -2.68 6.05 2.22
N ASN A 180 -3.28 5.28 1.31
CA ASN A 180 -3.27 3.81 1.37
C ASN A 180 -1.84 3.23 1.45
N ALA A 181 -0.88 3.86 0.77
CA ALA A 181 0.56 3.67 0.87
C ALA A 181 1.27 4.90 0.29
N PRO A 182 2.44 5.30 0.77
CA PRO A 182 3.30 6.22 0.05
C PRO A 182 3.70 5.63 -1.31
N VAL A 183 3.76 6.45 -2.34
CA VAL A 183 4.20 6.03 -3.68
C VAL A 183 5.51 6.70 -4.06
N LEU A 184 6.35 6.00 -4.82
CA LEU A 184 7.59 6.55 -5.38
C LEU A 184 7.40 6.73 -6.89
N ALA A 185 7.60 7.95 -7.36
CA ALA A 185 7.54 8.28 -8.78
C ALA A 185 8.49 9.43 -9.09
N ALA A 186 9.22 9.36 -10.20
CA ALA A 186 10.18 10.38 -10.64
C ALA A 186 11.11 10.86 -9.50
N GLU A 187 11.67 9.91 -8.72
CA GLU A 187 12.57 10.19 -7.59
C GLU A 187 11.94 11.03 -6.47
N THR A 188 10.63 11.02 -6.38
CA THR A 188 9.86 11.72 -5.37
C THR A 188 9.02 10.72 -4.59
N LEU A 189 9.09 10.79 -3.26
CA LEU A 189 8.16 10.11 -2.38
C LEU A 189 6.90 10.96 -2.28
N VAL A 190 5.77 10.40 -2.65
CA VAL A 190 4.47 11.08 -2.61
C VAL A 190 3.60 10.46 -1.55
N ASP A 191 3.09 11.27 -0.66
CA ASP A 191 2.18 10.91 0.41
C ASP A 191 1.01 11.90 0.51
N GLY A 192 0.03 11.63 1.38
CA GLY A 192 -1.09 12.53 1.59
C GLY A 192 -1.71 12.37 2.95
N ASP A 193 -2.28 13.47 3.47
CA ASP A 193 -2.93 13.54 4.79
C ASP A 193 -4.47 13.55 4.72
N GLY A 194 -5.05 13.33 3.56
CA GLY A 194 -6.50 13.38 3.33
C GLY A 194 -7.02 14.75 2.89
N SER A 195 -6.17 15.76 2.79
CA SER A 195 -6.49 17.08 2.23
C SER A 195 -5.38 17.61 1.31
N THR A 196 -4.15 17.28 1.61
CA THR A 196 -2.97 17.74 0.89
C THR A 196 -2.15 16.54 0.43
N VAL A 197 -1.66 16.60 -0.78
CA VAL A 197 -0.68 15.66 -1.32
C VAL A 197 0.69 16.34 -1.29
N PHE A 198 1.69 15.62 -0.79
CA PHE A 198 3.06 16.12 -0.64
C PHE A 198 4.01 15.31 -1.50
N GLY A 199 4.90 15.99 -2.19
CA GLY A 199 6.09 15.39 -2.78
C GLY A 199 7.31 15.69 -1.93
N ARG A 200 8.03 14.64 -1.58
CA ARG A 200 9.18 14.73 -0.67
C ARG A 200 10.43 14.12 -1.27
N ASP A 201 11.56 14.57 -0.80
CA ASP A 201 12.82 13.90 -1.03
C ASP A 201 12.82 12.55 -0.29
N PRO A 202 12.97 11.40 -0.95
CA PRO A 202 12.90 10.10 -0.29
C PRO A 202 14.08 9.83 0.65
N ALA A 203 15.21 10.52 0.46
CA ALA A 203 16.40 10.36 1.30
C ALA A 203 16.33 11.18 2.60
N THR A 204 15.66 12.32 2.58
CA THR A 204 15.65 13.26 3.71
C THR A 204 14.28 13.53 4.32
N GLY A 205 13.18 13.24 3.58
CA GLY A 205 11.82 13.58 3.95
C GLY A 205 11.46 15.04 3.75
N GLU A 206 12.40 15.87 3.23
CA GLU A 206 12.15 17.29 2.97
C GLU A 206 11.07 17.47 1.90
N GLU A 207 10.13 18.38 2.14
CA GLU A 207 9.07 18.73 1.19
C GLU A 207 9.68 19.41 -0.04
N ARG A 208 9.37 18.90 -1.24
CA ARG A 208 9.71 19.49 -2.53
C ARG A 208 8.55 20.31 -3.08
N TRP A 209 7.33 19.81 -2.90
CA TRP A 209 6.09 20.43 -3.32
C TRP A 209 4.90 19.94 -2.50
N SER A 210 3.82 20.70 -2.54
CA SER A 210 2.52 20.32 -1.99
C SER A 210 1.38 20.74 -2.91
N TYR A 211 0.29 19.96 -2.90
CA TYR A 211 -0.90 20.18 -3.71
C TYR A 211 -2.15 20.04 -2.84
N ASP A 212 -3.03 21.07 -2.86
CA ASP A 212 -4.31 21.04 -2.16
C ASP A 212 -5.30 20.15 -2.93
N ALA A 213 -5.53 18.95 -2.42
CA ALA A 213 -6.47 17.99 -2.97
C ALA A 213 -7.89 18.16 -2.41
N GLY A 214 -8.11 19.09 -1.49
CA GLY A 214 -9.37 19.20 -0.77
C GLY A 214 -9.62 17.98 0.12
N ARG A 215 -10.82 17.88 0.71
CA ARG A 215 -11.17 16.72 1.56
C ARG A 215 -11.50 15.51 0.70
N ALA A 216 -10.51 14.67 0.47
CA ALA A 216 -10.66 13.42 -0.26
C ALA A 216 -10.09 12.25 0.56
N SER A 217 -10.58 11.04 0.29
CA SER A 217 -9.93 9.84 0.81
C SER A 217 -8.63 9.65 0.00
N PRO A 218 -7.46 9.64 0.64
CA PRO A 218 -6.20 9.55 -0.09
C PRO A 218 -6.03 8.13 -0.64
N GLY A 219 -6.09 8.01 -1.94
CA GLY A 219 -5.93 6.74 -2.65
C GLY A 219 -5.00 6.90 -3.83
N LEU A 220 -3.71 7.21 -3.54
CA LEU A 220 -2.71 7.50 -4.55
C LEU A 220 -2.45 6.32 -5.48
N ALA A 221 -2.25 6.61 -6.76
CA ALA A 221 -1.63 5.73 -7.72
C ALA A 221 -0.60 6.50 -8.54
N ALA A 222 0.45 5.84 -9.02
CA ALA A 222 1.47 6.50 -9.81
C ALA A 222 1.92 5.62 -10.97
N ARG A 223 2.16 6.26 -12.12
CA ARG A 223 2.69 5.61 -13.31
C ARG A 223 3.41 6.63 -14.20
N ASP A 224 4.53 6.24 -14.80
CA ASP A 224 5.30 7.03 -15.78
C ASP A 224 5.56 8.49 -15.35
N GLY A 225 5.90 8.68 -14.06
CA GLY A 225 6.20 10.00 -13.51
C GLY A 225 4.95 10.88 -13.28
N VAL A 226 3.76 10.30 -13.35
CA VAL A 226 2.49 10.95 -13.01
C VAL A 226 1.93 10.35 -11.73
N VAL A 227 1.48 11.20 -10.81
CA VAL A 227 0.71 10.79 -9.65
C VAL A 227 -0.75 11.15 -9.87
N TYR A 228 -1.62 10.18 -9.65
CA TYR A 228 -3.07 10.34 -9.67
C TYR A 228 -3.58 10.37 -8.25
N THR A 229 -4.35 11.39 -7.91
CA THR A 229 -4.91 11.57 -6.57
C THR A 229 -6.40 11.85 -6.64
N PRO A 230 -7.22 11.23 -5.78
CA PRO A 230 -8.57 11.71 -5.57
C PRO A 230 -8.56 13.15 -5.06
N ILE A 231 -9.53 13.94 -5.47
CA ILE A 231 -9.75 15.30 -4.97
C ILE A 231 -11.15 15.45 -4.40
N GLY A 232 -11.27 16.22 -3.31
CA GLY A 232 -12.56 16.61 -2.75
C GLY A 232 -13.10 17.84 -3.49
N VAL A 233 -14.33 17.75 -3.98
CA VAL A 233 -15.00 18.86 -4.65
C VAL A 233 -16.04 19.48 -3.72
N ASP A 234 -16.95 18.65 -3.21
CA ASP A 234 -17.96 19.00 -2.21
C ASP A 234 -18.40 17.76 -1.39
N HIS A 235 -19.49 17.86 -0.64
CA HIS A 235 -19.96 16.74 0.19
C HIS A 235 -20.51 15.55 -0.59
N GLU A 236 -20.82 15.72 -1.88
CA GLU A 236 -21.46 14.70 -2.73
C GLU A 236 -20.58 14.32 -3.93
N GLN A 237 -19.57 15.11 -4.22
CA GLN A 237 -18.70 14.95 -5.38
C GLN A 237 -17.23 14.82 -4.96
N THR A 238 -16.58 13.90 -5.63
CA THR A 238 -15.13 13.78 -5.63
C THR A 238 -14.65 13.86 -7.06
N GLY A 239 -13.36 13.99 -7.23
CA GLY A 239 -12.74 14.06 -8.54
C GLY A 239 -11.40 13.35 -8.52
N VAL A 240 -10.63 13.57 -9.57
CA VAL A 240 -9.26 13.09 -9.71
C VAL A 240 -8.41 14.20 -10.32
N ALA A 241 -7.20 14.36 -9.81
CA ALA A 241 -6.16 15.15 -10.43
C ALA A 241 -4.98 14.27 -10.82
N ALA A 242 -4.34 14.59 -11.93
CA ALA A 242 -3.06 14.05 -12.36
C ALA A 242 -1.98 15.10 -12.18
N LEU A 243 -0.95 14.75 -11.43
CA LEU A 243 0.15 15.65 -11.07
C LEU A 243 1.46 15.13 -11.66
N ASP A 244 2.32 16.02 -12.08
CA ASP A 244 3.70 15.69 -12.35
C ASP A 244 4.39 15.30 -11.03
N ALA A 245 4.93 14.09 -10.94
CA ALA A 245 5.48 13.59 -9.69
C ALA A 245 6.72 14.34 -9.22
N ALA A 246 7.50 14.90 -10.12
CA ALA A 246 8.72 15.63 -9.78
C ALA A 246 8.45 17.05 -9.29
N THR A 247 7.43 17.71 -9.83
CA THR A 247 7.18 19.15 -9.60
C THR A 247 5.89 19.44 -8.83
N GLY A 248 4.94 18.49 -8.78
CA GLY A 248 3.60 18.69 -8.22
C GLY A 248 2.67 19.52 -9.13
N GLU A 249 3.13 19.89 -10.33
CA GLU A 249 2.29 20.64 -11.28
C GLU A 249 1.11 19.80 -11.76
N GLU A 250 -0.09 20.41 -11.73
CA GLU A 250 -1.30 19.76 -12.21
C GLU A 250 -1.24 19.65 -13.74
N ARG A 251 -1.33 18.42 -14.26
CA ARG A 251 -1.44 18.15 -15.70
C ARG A 251 -2.88 18.25 -16.17
N TRP A 252 -3.81 17.69 -15.39
CA TRP A 252 -5.26 17.80 -15.58
C TRP A 252 -6.01 17.48 -14.30
N ARG A 253 -7.29 17.90 -14.24
CA ARG A 253 -8.21 17.52 -13.15
C ARG A 253 -9.63 17.30 -13.67
N ARG A 254 -10.37 16.45 -12.98
CA ARG A 254 -11.78 16.17 -13.21
C ARG A 254 -12.53 16.32 -11.88
N GLU A 255 -13.58 17.14 -11.89
CA GLU A 255 -14.39 17.46 -10.70
C GLU A 255 -15.83 16.92 -10.79
N ASP A 256 -16.22 16.40 -11.94
CA ASP A 256 -17.57 15.95 -12.27
C ASP A 256 -17.76 14.43 -12.12
N LEU A 257 -17.00 13.81 -11.21
CA LEU A 257 -17.06 12.37 -10.98
C LEU A 257 -17.99 12.04 -9.79
N PRO A 258 -18.67 10.88 -9.82
CA PRO A 258 -19.48 10.44 -8.69
C PRO A 258 -18.58 10.17 -7.48
N GLN A 259 -19.14 10.29 -6.27
CA GLN A 259 -18.41 10.07 -5.03
C GLN A 259 -17.70 8.71 -5.00
N SER A 260 -16.44 8.72 -4.58
CA SER A 260 -15.59 7.56 -4.37
C SER A 260 -14.86 7.65 -3.01
N ALA A 261 -14.54 6.49 -2.46
CA ALA A 261 -13.76 6.38 -1.22
C ALA A 261 -12.73 5.24 -1.31
N VAL A 262 -12.34 4.85 -2.52
CA VAL A 262 -11.40 3.75 -2.76
C VAL A 262 -10.20 4.22 -3.57
N PRO A 263 -9.05 3.57 -3.41
CA PRO A 263 -7.86 3.88 -4.18
C PRO A 263 -8.07 3.74 -5.69
N LEU A 264 -7.29 4.50 -6.43
CA LEU A 264 -7.23 4.46 -7.89
C LEU A 264 -6.39 3.26 -8.34
N THR A 265 -6.72 2.73 -9.52
CA THR A 265 -5.93 1.70 -10.20
C THR A 265 -5.57 2.21 -11.59
N VAL A 266 -4.34 1.96 -12.04
CA VAL A 266 -3.84 2.49 -13.32
C VAL A 266 -3.17 1.37 -14.12
N ASP A 267 -3.43 1.31 -15.42
CA ASP A 267 -2.67 0.48 -16.37
C ASP A 267 -1.96 1.35 -17.42
N ASP A 268 -1.54 0.75 -18.53
CA ASP A 268 -0.83 1.46 -19.60
C ASP A 268 -1.71 2.45 -20.37
N ALA A 269 -3.03 2.31 -20.30
CA ALA A 269 -3.99 3.06 -21.11
C ALA A 269 -4.97 3.90 -20.28
N ASN A 270 -5.36 3.40 -19.09
CA ASN A 270 -6.48 3.94 -18.35
C ASN A 270 -6.19 4.12 -16.86
N LEU A 271 -6.83 5.12 -16.29
CA LEU A 271 -7.08 5.26 -14.87
C LEU A 271 -8.47 4.71 -14.56
N TYR A 272 -8.55 3.73 -13.68
CA TYR A 272 -9.82 3.15 -13.23
C TYR A 272 -10.29 3.83 -11.96
N TYR A 273 -11.46 4.42 -12.06
CA TYR A 273 -12.13 5.15 -10.99
C TYR A 273 -13.39 4.39 -10.57
N SER A 274 -13.38 3.91 -9.34
CA SER A 274 -14.51 3.19 -8.75
C SER A 274 -15.32 4.11 -7.87
N ALA A 275 -16.60 4.23 -8.14
CA ALA A 275 -17.50 5.12 -7.44
C ALA A 275 -18.62 4.36 -6.70
N HIS A 276 -19.30 5.06 -5.82
CA HIS A 276 -20.46 4.52 -5.11
C HIS A 276 -21.49 3.92 -6.07
N ARG A 277 -22.30 3.01 -5.55
CA ARG A 277 -23.35 2.28 -6.29
C ARG A 277 -22.82 1.38 -7.40
N GLY A 278 -21.57 0.91 -7.27
CA GLY A 278 -20.99 -0.03 -8.22
C GLY A 278 -20.53 0.56 -9.54
N ASN A 279 -20.48 1.87 -9.67
CA ASN A 279 -19.99 2.49 -10.88
C ASN A 279 -18.47 2.33 -11.01
N VAL A 280 -18.02 1.98 -12.21
CA VAL A 280 -16.63 1.91 -12.59
C VAL A 280 -16.43 2.68 -13.88
N LEU A 281 -15.47 3.57 -13.91
CA LEU A 281 -15.13 4.38 -15.06
C LEU A 281 -13.68 4.12 -15.45
N ALA A 282 -13.40 4.05 -16.73
CA ALA A 282 -12.05 4.19 -17.26
C ALA A 282 -11.86 5.62 -17.78
N LEU A 283 -10.80 6.26 -17.33
CA LEU A 283 -10.42 7.61 -17.72
C LEU A 283 -9.10 7.55 -18.49
N ALA A 284 -8.99 8.33 -19.56
CA ALA A 284 -7.74 8.46 -20.29
C ALA A 284 -6.64 9.08 -19.41
N LEU A 285 -5.42 8.56 -19.51
CA LEU A 285 -4.29 9.07 -18.73
C LEU A 285 -3.87 10.48 -19.16
N GLU A 286 -4.11 10.85 -20.42
CA GLU A 286 -3.66 12.10 -21.02
C GLU A 286 -4.45 13.31 -20.52
N ASP A 287 -5.78 13.20 -20.40
CA ASP A 287 -6.69 14.33 -20.14
C ASP A 287 -7.83 14.03 -19.15
N GLY A 288 -7.90 12.81 -18.60
CA GLY A 288 -8.96 12.37 -17.71
C GLY A 288 -10.32 12.17 -18.37
N SER A 289 -10.42 12.21 -19.71
CA SER A 289 -11.69 11.98 -20.43
C SER A 289 -12.19 10.55 -20.21
N THR A 290 -13.51 10.40 -20.05
CA THR A 290 -14.11 9.07 -19.84
C THR A 290 -14.06 8.25 -21.13
N GLN A 291 -13.38 7.11 -21.09
CA GLN A 291 -13.30 6.16 -22.19
C GLN A 291 -14.52 5.24 -22.23
N TRP A 292 -14.84 4.67 -21.09
CA TRP A 292 -16.01 3.83 -20.92
C TRP A 292 -16.55 3.87 -19.48
N ARG A 293 -17.75 3.32 -19.30
CA ARG A 293 -18.41 3.16 -18.01
C ARG A 293 -19.01 1.77 -17.90
N ALA A 294 -18.86 1.15 -16.74
CA ALA A 294 -19.50 -0.11 -16.40
C ALA A 294 -20.12 -0.02 -15.00
N SER A 295 -20.95 -0.96 -14.65
CA SER A 295 -21.50 -1.06 -13.30
C SER A 295 -21.55 -2.52 -12.84
N VAL A 296 -21.24 -2.71 -11.55
CA VAL A 296 -21.43 -3.98 -10.86
C VAL A 296 -22.68 -3.85 -9.99
N PRO A 297 -23.59 -4.82 -9.97
CA PRO A 297 -24.71 -4.80 -9.04
C PRO A 297 -24.19 -4.74 -7.60
N LEU A 298 -24.43 -3.61 -6.93
CA LEU A 298 -24.04 -3.41 -5.52
C LEU A 298 -25.26 -2.99 -4.70
N PRO A 299 -25.27 -3.36 -3.41
CA PRO A 299 -26.12 -2.68 -2.46
C PRO A 299 -25.72 -1.20 -2.34
N GLU A 300 -26.68 -0.36 -1.98
CA GLU A 300 -26.51 1.07 -1.83
C GLU A 300 -25.25 1.41 -0.98
N ASN A 301 -24.47 2.38 -1.43
CA ASN A 301 -23.31 3.00 -0.76
C ASN A 301 -21.95 2.25 -0.77
N GLY A 302 -21.77 1.17 -1.52
CA GLY A 302 -20.45 0.55 -1.68
C GLY A 302 -19.70 1.08 -2.91
N SER A 303 -18.40 1.35 -2.78
CA SER A 303 -17.48 1.51 -3.91
C SER A 303 -16.75 0.18 -4.14
N PRO A 304 -16.76 -0.35 -5.37
CA PRO A 304 -16.03 -1.58 -5.65
C PRO A 304 -14.53 -1.35 -5.64
N GLN A 305 -13.77 -2.37 -5.28
CA GLN A 305 -12.31 -2.38 -5.37
C GLN A 305 -11.88 -3.00 -6.70
N THR A 306 -10.77 -2.54 -7.24
CA THR A 306 -10.28 -2.93 -8.56
C THR A 306 -8.86 -3.48 -8.53
N ALA A 307 -8.57 -4.38 -9.46
CA ALA A 307 -7.24 -4.79 -9.89
C ALA A 307 -7.24 -4.92 -11.41
N VAL A 308 -6.14 -4.69 -12.05
CA VAL A 308 -6.00 -4.82 -13.50
C VAL A 308 -4.89 -5.81 -13.84
N ALA A 309 -5.21 -6.79 -14.67
CA ALA A 309 -4.29 -7.82 -15.12
C ALA A 309 -4.46 -7.98 -16.62
N ASP A 310 -3.38 -7.83 -17.36
CA ASP A 310 -3.36 -7.86 -18.80
C ASP A 310 -4.45 -6.93 -19.41
N ASP A 311 -5.41 -7.49 -20.14
CA ASP A 311 -6.53 -6.79 -20.76
C ASP A 311 -7.82 -6.84 -19.93
N THR A 312 -7.74 -7.12 -18.64
CA THR A 312 -8.92 -7.40 -17.80
C THR A 312 -8.92 -6.57 -16.51
N LEU A 313 -9.98 -5.80 -16.32
CA LEU A 313 -10.28 -5.14 -15.07
C LEU A 313 -11.12 -6.06 -14.18
N HIS A 314 -10.54 -6.51 -13.08
CA HIS A 314 -11.21 -7.30 -12.04
C HIS A 314 -11.81 -6.39 -11.00
N VAL A 315 -13.07 -6.60 -10.68
CA VAL A 315 -13.84 -5.77 -9.75
C VAL A 315 -14.43 -6.63 -8.65
N GLN A 316 -14.36 -6.16 -7.41
CA GLN A 316 -14.89 -6.84 -6.23
C GLN A 316 -15.73 -5.89 -5.38
N SER A 317 -16.92 -6.34 -5.01
CA SER A 317 -17.80 -5.64 -4.09
C SER A 317 -17.76 -6.18 -2.66
N SER A 318 -18.31 -5.43 -1.73
CA SER A 318 -18.41 -5.81 -0.31
C SER A 318 -19.35 -6.98 0.00
N ARG A 319 -20.12 -7.47 -0.97
CA ARG A 319 -21.08 -8.59 -0.77
C ARG A 319 -20.81 -9.77 -1.69
N GLY A 320 -19.55 -10.06 -1.95
CA GLY A 320 -19.16 -11.22 -2.74
C GLY A 320 -19.49 -11.14 -4.22
N SER A 321 -19.94 -9.99 -4.73
CA SER A 321 -20.09 -9.82 -6.18
C SER A 321 -18.73 -9.55 -6.81
N LEU A 322 -18.36 -10.38 -7.77
CA LEU A 322 -17.16 -10.28 -8.57
C LEU A 322 -17.55 -10.04 -10.02
N ALA A 323 -16.78 -9.22 -10.70
CA ALA A 323 -16.92 -9.01 -12.13
C ALA A 323 -15.55 -8.91 -12.80
N ALA A 324 -15.49 -9.20 -14.08
CA ALA A 324 -14.38 -8.89 -14.93
C ALA A 324 -14.89 -8.16 -16.18
N PHE A 325 -14.21 -7.08 -16.52
CA PHE A 325 -14.49 -6.26 -17.69
C PHE A 325 -13.29 -6.26 -18.61
N ASP A 326 -13.55 -6.13 -19.88
CA ASP A 326 -12.49 -5.80 -20.84
C ASP A 326 -11.94 -4.40 -20.50
N ALA A 327 -10.63 -4.30 -20.37
CA ALA A 327 -9.97 -3.06 -19.96
C ALA A 327 -10.08 -1.95 -21.03
N ALA A 328 -10.22 -2.34 -22.30
CA ALA A 328 -10.23 -1.39 -23.40
C ALA A 328 -11.60 -0.72 -23.61
N ASP A 329 -12.71 -1.46 -23.42
CA ASP A 329 -14.04 -0.96 -23.76
C ASP A 329 -15.10 -1.12 -22.66
N GLY A 330 -14.75 -1.77 -21.54
CA GLY A 330 -15.65 -2.01 -20.41
C GLY A 330 -16.67 -3.10 -20.66
N ALA A 331 -16.54 -3.90 -21.72
CA ALA A 331 -17.43 -5.02 -21.95
C ALA A 331 -17.32 -6.06 -20.82
N THR A 332 -18.44 -6.57 -20.34
CA THR A 332 -18.45 -7.58 -19.31
C THR A 332 -17.92 -8.90 -19.85
N LYS A 333 -16.79 -9.39 -19.34
CA LYS A 333 -16.24 -10.72 -19.62
C LYS A 333 -16.99 -11.79 -18.84
N TRP A 334 -17.16 -11.57 -17.53
CA TRP A 334 -17.92 -12.46 -16.67
C TRP A 334 -18.36 -11.79 -15.37
N THR A 335 -19.32 -12.40 -14.68
CA THR A 335 -19.74 -12.03 -13.33
C THR A 335 -19.93 -13.29 -12.48
N LEU A 336 -19.67 -13.17 -11.16
CA LEU A 336 -19.86 -14.24 -10.18
C LEU A 336 -20.37 -13.64 -8.89
N SER A 337 -21.32 -14.27 -8.24
CA SER A 337 -21.72 -13.96 -6.88
C SER A 337 -21.25 -15.08 -5.96
N LEU A 338 -20.35 -14.77 -5.04
CA LEU A 338 -20.00 -15.67 -3.95
C LEU A 338 -21.05 -15.49 -2.83
N ASP A 339 -21.51 -16.60 -2.27
CA ASP A 339 -22.42 -16.59 -1.12
C ASP A 339 -21.60 -16.34 0.16
N ALA A 340 -21.09 -15.12 0.29
CA ALA A 340 -20.26 -14.70 1.41
C ALA A 340 -20.30 -13.18 1.56
N ASP A 341 -20.46 -12.69 2.78
CA ASP A 341 -20.20 -11.30 3.09
C ASP A 341 -18.68 -11.07 2.98
N THR A 342 -18.26 -10.44 1.90
CA THR A 342 -16.88 -10.00 1.73
C THR A 342 -16.79 -8.55 2.16
N PHE A 343 -15.75 -8.19 2.92
CA PHE A 343 -15.33 -6.79 2.94
C PHE A 343 -14.81 -6.43 1.56
N ALA A 344 -15.12 -5.22 1.10
CA ALA A 344 -14.53 -4.70 -0.14
C ALA A 344 -13.01 -4.53 0.08
N ARG A 345 -12.26 -5.58 -0.23
CA ARG A 345 -10.80 -5.56 -0.27
C ARG A 345 -10.37 -5.55 -1.72
N PRO A 346 -9.20 -4.98 -2.04
CA PRO A 346 -8.69 -5.08 -3.38
C PRO A 346 -8.59 -6.55 -3.81
N PRO A 347 -9.08 -6.91 -5.01
CA PRO A 347 -8.82 -8.22 -5.57
C PRO A 347 -7.32 -8.37 -5.84
N VAL A 348 -6.85 -9.61 -5.76
CA VAL A 348 -5.47 -9.98 -6.08
C VAL A 348 -5.49 -11.00 -7.19
N VAL A 349 -4.75 -10.73 -8.26
CA VAL A 349 -4.61 -11.62 -9.40
C VAL A 349 -3.17 -12.12 -9.48
N ALA A 350 -2.99 -13.43 -9.49
CA ALA A 350 -1.69 -14.06 -9.62
C ALA A 350 -1.75 -15.08 -10.76
N GLY A 351 -1.03 -14.81 -11.84
CA GLY A 351 -1.17 -15.56 -13.10
C GLY A 351 -2.62 -15.58 -13.56
N ASP A 352 -3.14 -16.78 -13.81
CA ASP A 352 -4.52 -17.01 -14.26
C ASP A 352 -5.54 -17.11 -13.11
N THR A 353 -5.14 -16.79 -11.87
CA THR A 353 -5.98 -17.00 -10.68
C THR A 353 -6.24 -15.69 -9.95
N ARG A 354 -7.50 -15.42 -9.66
CA ARG A 354 -7.94 -14.35 -8.78
C ARG A 354 -8.20 -14.89 -7.37
N PHE A 355 -7.54 -14.34 -6.37
CA PHE A 355 -7.74 -14.68 -4.96
C PHE A 355 -8.71 -13.70 -4.30
N VAL A 356 -9.65 -14.26 -3.53
CA VAL A 356 -10.69 -13.51 -2.84
C VAL A 356 -10.77 -14.00 -1.40
N ALA A 357 -10.61 -13.06 -0.46
CA ALA A 357 -10.84 -13.35 0.95
C ALA A 357 -12.23 -12.85 1.38
N SER A 358 -12.94 -13.68 2.12
CA SER A 358 -14.17 -13.34 2.84
C SER A 358 -13.97 -13.52 4.35
N ASP A 359 -15.02 -13.36 5.15
CA ASP A 359 -14.92 -13.41 6.61
C ASP A 359 -14.31 -14.71 7.16
N ASP A 360 -14.63 -15.84 6.53
CA ASP A 360 -14.22 -17.17 7.00
C ASP A 360 -13.61 -18.03 5.88
N ARG A 361 -13.25 -17.45 4.74
CA ARG A 361 -12.91 -18.24 3.56
C ARG A 361 -11.92 -17.52 2.64
N LEU A 362 -11.01 -18.30 2.08
CA LEU A 362 -10.17 -17.91 0.95
C LEU A 362 -10.60 -18.73 -0.28
N SER A 363 -10.89 -18.06 -1.38
CA SER A 363 -11.30 -18.68 -2.63
C SER A 363 -10.37 -18.27 -3.77
N ALA A 364 -10.10 -19.21 -4.64
CA ALA A 364 -9.42 -19.00 -5.91
C ALA A 364 -10.44 -19.14 -7.04
N VAL A 365 -10.50 -18.15 -7.89
CA VAL A 365 -11.41 -18.05 -9.04
C VAL A 365 -10.56 -17.88 -10.29
N SER A 366 -10.90 -18.56 -11.38
CA SER A 366 -10.23 -18.32 -12.66
C SER A 366 -10.32 -16.87 -13.06
N ALA A 367 -9.20 -16.25 -13.39
CA ALA A 367 -9.18 -14.86 -13.85
C ALA A 367 -9.89 -14.69 -15.21
N ALA A 368 -9.83 -15.71 -16.04
CA ALA A 368 -10.43 -15.71 -17.37
C ALA A 368 -11.93 -16.04 -17.36
N SER A 369 -12.45 -16.63 -16.27
CA SER A 369 -13.86 -17.08 -16.19
C SER A 369 -14.41 -16.91 -14.77
N SER A 370 -15.70 -17.23 -14.58
CA SER A 370 -16.33 -17.24 -13.26
C SER A 370 -16.17 -18.56 -12.50
N GLU A 371 -15.29 -19.45 -12.93
CA GLU A 371 -15.09 -20.75 -12.29
C GLU A 371 -14.37 -20.60 -10.95
N VAL A 372 -14.96 -21.17 -9.90
CA VAL A 372 -14.30 -21.30 -8.60
C VAL A 372 -13.39 -22.53 -8.64
N LEU A 373 -12.08 -22.32 -8.66
CA LEU A 373 -11.08 -23.38 -8.76
C LEU A 373 -10.97 -24.17 -7.45
N TRP A 374 -10.96 -23.45 -6.35
CA TRP A 374 -10.98 -24.03 -5.01
C TRP A 374 -11.43 -23.00 -3.95
N SER A 375 -11.78 -23.51 -2.77
CA SER A 375 -12.17 -22.68 -1.63
C SER A 375 -11.77 -23.35 -0.33
N LYS A 376 -11.15 -22.61 0.57
CA LYS A 376 -10.67 -23.08 1.88
C LYS A 376 -11.34 -22.29 3.00
N ALA A 377 -11.86 -23.01 4.01
CA ALA A 377 -12.31 -22.39 5.23
C ALA A 377 -11.12 -21.85 6.02
N LEU A 378 -11.32 -20.69 6.64
CA LEU A 378 -10.36 -20.05 7.53
C LEU A 378 -10.93 -20.03 8.95
N ASP A 379 -10.08 -20.30 9.94
CA ASP A 379 -10.44 -20.16 11.38
C ASP A 379 -10.30 -18.70 11.86
N VAL A 380 -9.92 -17.82 10.95
CA VAL A 380 -9.67 -16.40 11.19
C VAL A 380 -10.30 -15.55 10.11
N ARG A 381 -10.59 -14.31 10.45
CA ARG A 381 -11.10 -13.30 9.53
C ARG A 381 -9.95 -12.47 9.00
N PRO A 382 -9.67 -12.48 7.69
CA PRO A 382 -8.67 -11.61 7.09
C PRO A 382 -8.98 -10.13 7.35
N THR A 383 -8.00 -9.34 7.79
CA THR A 383 -8.14 -7.92 8.13
C THR A 383 -7.40 -6.99 7.19
N GLY A 384 -6.26 -7.40 6.65
CA GLY A 384 -5.51 -6.71 5.61
C GLY A 384 -5.85 -7.19 4.20
N GLY A 385 -5.23 -6.62 3.19
CA GLY A 385 -5.25 -7.15 1.83
C GLY A 385 -4.42 -8.42 1.72
N LEU A 386 -4.61 -9.15 0.63
CA LEU A 386 -3.79 -10.31 0.26
C LEU A 386 -2.51 -9.84 -0.43
N SER A 387 -1.43 -10.61 -0.29
CA SER A 387 -0.17 -10.39 -0.98
C SER A 387 0.41 -11.71 -1.46
N VAL A 388 1.01 -11.75 -2.63
CA VAL A 388 1.51 -12.97 -3.26
C VAL A 388 3.01 -12.88 -3.53
N ARG A 389 3.72 -13.99 -3.31
CA ARG A 389 5.13 -14.20 -3.64
C ARG A 389 5.33 -15.63 -4.13
N GLY A 390 5.62 -15.80 -5.41
CA GLY A 390 5.78 -17.14 -6.00
C GLY A 390 4.49 -17.96 -5.92
N SER A 391 4.53 -19.10 -5.23
CA SER A 391 3.38 -19.94 -4.94
C SER A 391 2.77 -19.71 -3.55
N GLU A 392 3.15 -18.66 -2.87
CA GLU A 392 2.70 -18.34 -1.52
C GLU A 392 1.77 -17.13 -1.50
N LEU A 393 0.81 -17.11 -0.58
CA LEU A 393 -0.09 -16.00 -0.33
C LEU A 393 -0.04 -15.64 1.16
N TYR A 394 -0.01 -14.36 1.46
CA TYR A 394 0.10 -13.83 2.81
C TYR A 394 -1.07 -12.92 3.15
N PHE A 395 -1.54 -12.98 4.39
CA PHE A 395 -2.54 -12.05 4.93
C PHE A 395 -2.46 -11.95 6.46
N ALA A 396 -2.96 -10.84 7.00
CA ALA A 396 -3.20 -10.69 8.42
C ALA A 396 -4.66 -11.08 8.73
N GLY A 397 -4.88 -11.69 9.89
CA GLY A 397 -6.20 -12.13 10.30
C GLY A 397 -6.47 -11.98 11.79
N THR A 398 -7.73 -11.72 12.14
CA THR A 398 -8.23 -11.61 13.51
C THR A 398 -9.18 -12.75 13.86
N GLY A 399 -9.46 -12.96 15.14
CA GLY A 399 -10.36 -14.00 15.60
C GLY A 399 -9.80 -14.77 16.80
N ARG A 400 -10.00 -16.10 16.85
CA ARG A 400 -9.54 -16.92 17.98
C ARG A 400 -8.03 -17.05 18.06
N ASN A 401 -7.35 -17.04 16.92
CA ASN A 401 -5.91 -17.15 16.82
C ASN A 401 -5.37 -16.05 15.90
N PRO A 402 -5.39 -14.78 16.32
CA PRO A 402 -5.00 -13.67 15.47
C PRO A 402 -3.51 -13.74 15.11
N GLY A 403 -3.16 -13.17 13.96
CA GLY A 403 -1.77 -13.18 13.50
C GLY A 403 -1.60 -12.94 12.01
N VAL A 404 -0.41 -13.27 11.54
CA VAL A 404 -0.06 -13.28 10.12
C VAL A 404 -0.05 -14.72 9.62
N PHE A 405 -0.63 -14.93 8.47
CA PHE A 405 -0.82 -16.25 7.86
C PHE A 405 -0.14 -16.33 6.51
N ARG A 406 0.42 -17.51 6.26
CA ARG A 406 0.93 -17.95 4.95
C ARG A 406 0.04 -19.08 4.43
N VAL A 407 -0.26 -19.05 3.15
CA VAL A 407 -0.89 -20.14 2.41
C VAL A 407 0.13 -20.64 1.41
N ALA A 408 0.58 -21.87 1.55
CA ALA A 408 1.64 -22.46 0.76
C ALA A 408 1.42 -23.96 0.54
N ASP A 409 1.98 -24.49 -0.58
CA ASP A 409 1.95 -25.91 -0.95
C ASP A 409 2.86 -26.77 -0.07
#